data_291f4259e5e8daecab05ef2119956b57
#
_entry.id   291f4259e5e8daecab05ef2119956b57
#
_cell.length_a   1.000
_cell.length_b   1.000
_cell.length_c   1.000
_cell.angle_alpha   90.00
_cell.angle_beta   90.00
_cell.angle_gamma   90.00
#
_symmetry.space_group_name_H-M   'P 1'
#
loop_
_entity.id
_entity.type
_entity.pdbx_description
1 polymer ?
#
loop_
_entity_poly.entity_id
_entity_poly.type
_entity_poly.pdbx_seq_one_letter_code
_entity_poly.pdbx_strand_id
1 'polypeptide(L)'
;MSQTLLILGGGLIGRLSALALSAPGLWPKPARIRLLEKGSFTATPTMYQNSAAVVAAAMLSPLAESVLLEQDLVELGYRSMQLWQQLQQQLPDFGLQQQGALLLAHPQQQHLLLHLVSQIKAQPEYKAKWLNKTELKELEPSLAGRFQHSCYLPGEGQLDNQAFLKHSLQLLQQRGVSLEAQSPVEFKGDHLWCNGKLQQADLVIDCRGLGASTELPQLRAVRGEVLRVKAPAVKLSRPVRLFHPRYALYIAPKGEGIFVVGATELESADQSGPSVRSTLELLSALYSVDPAFADAEILSLQASARPALPDNRPAIHQQPGLIRVNGLYRHGYLLGPALAEQVAQLALLQFSETKELCYG
;
A
#
# COMPACT_ATOMS: atom_id res chain seq x y z
N MET A 1 -2.43 -31.20 18.26
CA MET A 1 -3.25 -30.90 17.07
C MET A 1 -2.55 -29.80 16.29
N SER A 2 -2.71 -29.69 14.97
CA SER A 2 -2.19 -28.55 14.19
C SER A 2 -3.05 -27.34 14.44
N GLN A 3 -2.42 -26.18 14.65
CA GLN A 3 -3.11 -24.92 14.87
C GLN A 3 -3.77 -24.42 13.56
N THR A 4 -4.99 -23.89 13.65
CA THR A 4 -5.74 -23.35 12.51
C THR A 4 -5.85 -21.85 12.63
N LEU A 5 -5.30 -21.14 11.63
CA LEU A 5 -5.38 -19.69 11.52
C LEU A 5 -6.30 -19.31 10.37
N LEU A 6 -7.25 -18.42 10.63
CA LEU A 6 -8.07 -17.80 9.60
C LEU A 6 -7.65 -16.35 9.40
N ILE A 7 -7.33 -16.00 8.16
CA ILE A 7 -7.03 -14.60 7.77
C ILE A 7 -8.20 -14.12 6.91
N LEU A 8 -8.82 -13.02 7.32
CA LEU A 8 -10.00 -12.47 6.68
C LEU A 8 -9.63 -11.25 5.84
N GLY A 9 -9.90 -11.30 4.54
CA GLY A 9 -9.59 -10.26 3.55
C GLY A 9 -8.30 -10.52 2.80
N GLY A 10 -8.41 -10.76 1.49
CA GLY A 10 -7.30 -11.02 0.56
C GLY A 10 -6.66 -9.75 -0.04
N GLY A 11 -6.82 -8.59 0.62
CA GLY A 11 -6.15 -7.35 0.29
C GLY A 11 -4.65 -7.36 0.64
N LEU A 12 -4.01 -6.19 0.60
CA LEU A 12 -2.56 -6.08 0.85
C LEU A 12 -2.17 -6.64 2.22
N ILE A 13 -2.78 -6.14 3.30
CA ILE A 13 -2.36 -6.52 4.65
C ILE A 13 -2.69 -7.98 4.97
N GLY A 14 -3.78 -8.54 4.44
CA GLY A 14 -4.10 -9.95 4.62
C GLY A 14 -3.09 -10.86 3.93
N ARG A 15 -2.64 -10.51 2.71
CA ARG A 15 -1.59 -11.26 2.00
C ARG A 15 -0.23 -11.15 2.70
N LEU A 16 0.15 -9.96 3.15
CA LEU A 16 1.39 -9.75 3.89
C LEU A 16 1.38 -10.51 5.23
N SER A 17 0.27 -10.48 5.96
CA SER A 17 0.09 -11.28 7.19
C SER A 17 0.16 -12.78 6.90
N ALA A 18 -0.47 -13.24 5.82
CA ALA A 18 -0.39 -14.64 5.41
C ALA A 18 1.05 -15.05 5.03
N LEU A 19 1.80 -14.18 4.33
CA LEU A 19 3.21 -14.42 4.00
C LEU A 19 4.08 -14.48 5.26
N ALA A 20 3.88 -13.56 6.20
CA ALA A 20 4.63 -13.54 7.46
C ALA A 20 4.31 -14.79 8.30
N LEU A 21 3.03 -15.14 8.45
CA LEU A 21 2.57 -16.28 9.24
C LEU A 21 2.90 -17.64 8.60
N SER A 22 3.05 -17.71 7.27
CA SER A 22 3.46 -18.92 6.56
C SER A 22 4.97 -19.02 6.33
N ALA A 23 5.77 -18.15 6.94
CA ALA A 23 7.23 -18.19 6.79
C ALA A 23 7.79 -19.53 7.30
N PRO A 24 8.72 -20.16 6.56
CA PRO A 24 9.34 -21.41 6.99
C PRO A 24 10.02 -21.28 8.37
N GLY A 25 9.79 -22.25 9.23
CA GLY A 25 10.41 -22.27 10.57
C GLY A 25 9.76 -21.34 11.60
N LEU A 26 8.73 -20.57 11.25
CA LEU A 26 8.04 -19.69 12.19
C LEU A 26 7.32 -20.47 13.31
N TRP A 27 6.71 -21.60 12.95
CA TRP A 27 5.90 -22.41 13.87
C TRP A 27 6.68 -23.68 14.29
N PRO A 28 6.65 -24.04 15.58
CA PRO A 28 7.23 -25.32 16.05
C PRO A 28 6.57 -26.55 15.40
N LYS A 29 5.31 -26.45 15.04
CA LYS A 29 4.55 -27.41 14.24
C LYS A 29 3.82 -26.66 13.14
N PRO A 30 3.70 -27.23 11.92
CA PRO A 30 3.03 -26.55 10.81
C PRO A 30 1.62 -26.10 11.20
N ALA A 31 1.34 -24.82 11.01
CA ALA A 31 0.01 -24.25 11.19
C ALA A 31 -0.80 -24.38 9.90
N ARG A 32 -2.08 -24.69 10.01
CA ARG A 32 -3.02 -24.66 8.89
C ARG A 32 -3.52 -23.22 8.70
N ILE A 33 -3.09 -22.56 7.63
CA ILE A 33 -3.47 -21.18 7.35
C ILE A 33 -4.48 -21.14 6.20
N ARG A 34 -5.60 -20.44 6.41
CA ARG A 34 -6.63 -20.18 5.42
C ARG A 34 -6.80 -18.68 5.23
N LEU A 35 -6.75 -18.21 3.98
CA LEU A 35 -6.99 -16.82 3.61
C LEU A 35 -8.33 -16.71 2.89
N LEU A 36 -9.31 -16.08 3.52
CA LEU A 36 -10.67 -15.93 3.03
C LEU A 36 -10.86 -14.54 2.41
N GLU A 37 -11.35 -14.50 1.17
CA GLU A 37 -11.68 -13.25 0.47
C GLU A 37 -13.14 -13.26 0.01
N LYS A 38 -13.88 -12.17 0.30
CA LYS A 38 -15.29 -12.04 -0.08
C LYS A 38 -15.53 -12.07 -1.58
N GLY A 39 -14.56 -11.54 -2.35
CA GLY A 39 -14.58 -11.48 -3.80
C GLY A 39 -13.56 -12.40 -4.44
N SER A 40 -12.95 -11.93 -5.53
CA SER A 40 -11.84 -12.59 -6.22
C SER A 40 -10.50 -12.11 -5.67
N PHE A 41 -9.51 -12.99 -5.66
CA PHE A 41 -8.12 -12.60 -5.39
C PHE A 41 -7.47 -11.86 -6.56
N THR A 42 -8.03 -11.95 -7.75
CA THR A 42 -7.53 -11.27 -8.94
C THR A 42 -8.27 -9.95 -9.16
N ALA A 43 -7.56 -8.95 -9.70
CA ALA A 43 -8.18 -7.71 -10.11
C ALA A 43 -9.25 -7.98 -11.18
N THR A 44 -10.39 -7.30 -11.06
CA THR A 44 -11.44 -7.36 -12.08
C THR A 44 -11.18 -6.28 -13.14
N PRO A 45 -11.52 -6.52 -14.42
CA PRO A 45 -11.42 -5.49 -15.46
C PRO A 45 -12.36 -4.30 -15.23
N THR A 46 -13.38 -4.47 -14.38
CA THR A 46 -14.36 -3.42 -14.08
C THR A 46 -13.75 -2.30 -13.26
N MET A 47 -14.03 -1.05 -13.61
CA MET A 47 -13.48 0.16 -13.00
C MET A 47 -13.88 0.37 -11.52
N TYR A 48 -14.75 -0.45 -10.94
CA TYR A 48 -15.53 -0.08 -9.73
C TYR A 48 -15.39 -1.04 -8.54
N GLN A 49 -14.67 -2.11 -8.61
CA GLN A 49 -14.69 -3.13 -7.53
C GLN A 49 -13.32 -3.65 -7.10
N ASN A 50 -12.28 -2.94 -7.45
CA ASN A 50 -10.95 -3.33 -7.02
C ASN A 50 -10.65 -2.84 -5.60
N SER A 51 -9.95 -3.66 -4.83
CA SER A 51 -9.46 -3.25 -3.52
C SER A 51 -8.49 -2.07 -3.63
N ALA A 52 -8.35 -1.29 -2.56
CA ALA A 52 -7.38 -0.20 -2.49
C ALA A 52 -5.95 -0.65 -2.84
N ALA A 53 -5.59 -1.90 -2.55
CA ALA A 53 -4.30 -2.49 -2.90
C ALA A 53 -4.05 -2.57 -4.41
N VAL A 54 -5.09 -2.88 -5.20
CA VAL A 54 -5.01 -2.97 -6.67
C VAL A 54 -4.87 -1.60 -7.30
N VAL A 55 -5.56 -0.60 -6.75
CA VAL A 55 -5.60 0.76 -7.32
C VAL A 55 -4.39 1.61 -6.91
N ALA A 56 -3.77 1.30 -5.78
CA ALA A 56 -2.65 2.06 -5.23
C ALA A 56 -1.45 2.19 -6.18
N ALA A 57 -0.72 3.31 -6.08
CA ALA A 57 0.55 3.48 -6.78
C ALA A 57 1.72 2.74 -6.14
N ALA A 58 1.56 2.22 -4.94
CA ALA A 58 2.57 1.49 -4.19
C ALA A 58 3.92 2.21 -4.08
N MET A 59 3.86 3.50 -3.75
CA MET A 59 5.05 4.29 -3.42
C MET A 59 5.52 3.97 -2.00
N LEU A 60 6.84 3.94 -1.84
CA LEU A 60 7.55 3.70 -0.59
C LEU A 60 8.31 4.97 -0.22
N SER A 61 7.67 5.86 0.51
CA SER A 61 8.13 7.25 0.66
C SER A 61 8.15 7.69 2.14
N PRO A 62 8.94 7.04 3.01
CA PRO A 62 8.96 7.37 4.44
C PRO A 62 9.42 8.80 4.70
N LEU A 63 10.38 9.30 3.92
CA LEU A 63 10.95 10.63 4.10
C LEU A 63 9.95 11.74 3.72
N ALA A 64 9.27 11.61 2.56
CA ALA A 64 8.24 12.57 2.15
C ALA A 64 7.03 12.55 3.10
N GLU A 65 6.66 11.39 3.60
CA GLU A 65 5.54 11.26 4.55
C GLU A 65 5.91 11.68 5.98
N SER A 66 7.21 11.85 6.32
CA SER A 66 7.66 12.27 7.65
C SER A 66 7.12 13.63 8.10
N VAL A 67 6.63 14.43 7.18
CA VAL A 67 5.98 15.72 7.46
C VAL A 67 4.60 15.51 8.10
N LEU A 68 3.93 14.42 7.73
CA LEU A 68 2.55 14.12 8.15
C LEU A 68 2.49 12.97 9.15
N LEU A 69 3.45 12.06 9.10
CA LEU A 69 3.53 10.92 9.99
C LEU A 69 4.29 11.26 11.28
N GLU A 70 3.88 10.63 12.36
CA GLU A 70 4.66 10.63 13.58
C GLU A 70 5.93 9.78 13.42
N GLN A 71 6.92 10.02 14.28
CA GLN A 71 8.25 9.44 14.14
C GLN A 71 8.23 7.90 14.14
N ASP A 72 7.41 7.29 14.99
CA ASP A 72 7.26 5.83 15.07
C ASP A 72 6.76 5.20 13.76
N LEU A 73 5.84 5.88 13.06
CA LEU A 73 5.35 5.42 11.75
C LEU A 73 6.40 5.63 10.64
N VAL A 74 7.22 6.66 10.73
CA VAL A 74 8.36 6.85 9.82
C VAL A 74 9.35 5.72 9.97
N GLU A 75 9.71 5.35 11.21
CA GLU A 75 10.60 4.22 11.52
C GLU A 75 10.01 2.89 11.03
N LEU A 76 8.71 2.70 11.24
CA LEU A 76 7.98 1.54 10.71
C LEU A 76 8.04 1.50 9.17
N GLY A 77 7.98 2.65 8.51
CA GLY A 77 8.15 2.78 7.07
C GLY A 77 9.52 2.31 6.60
N TYR A 78 10.60 2.72 7.27
CA TYR A 78 11.96 2.24 6.96
C TYR A 78 12.12 0.74 7.24
N ARG A 79 11.52 0.23 8.33
CA ARG A 79 11.48 -1.22 8.57
C ARG A 79 10.78 -1.96 7.43
N SER A 80 9.67 -1.45 6.95
CA SER A 80 8.93 -2.03 5.83
C SER A 80 9.77 -2.07 4.54
N MET A 81 10.61 -1.07 4.28
CA MET A 81 11.48 -1.07 3.11
C MET A 81 12.49 -2.21 3.14
N GLN A 82 13.05 -2.53 4.31
CA GLN A 82 13.93 -3.69 4.49
C GLN A 82 13.16 -5.01 4.27
N LEU A 83 11.93 -5.09 4.77
CA LEU A 83 11.07 -6.27 4.59
C LEU A 83 10.66 -6.46 3.12
N TRP A 84 10.44 -5.37 2.36
CA TRP A 84 10.22 -5.45 0.92
C TRP A 84 11.42 -6.04 0.18
N GLN A 85 12.65 -5.67 0.55
CA GLN A 85 13.87 -6.26 -0.01
C GLN A 85 13.97 -7.76 0.29
N GLN A 86 13.62 -8.18 1.51
CA GLN A 86 13.59 -9.61 1.87
C GLN A 86 12.52 -10.37 1.07
N LEU A 87 11.34 -9.78 0.84
CA LEU A 87 10.30 -10.37 0.01
C LEU A 87 10.72 -10.47 -1.46
N GLN A 88 11.48 -9.51 -1.98
CA GLN A 88 12.01 -9.55 -3.36
C GLN A 88 12.92 -10.77 -3.59
N GLN A 89 13.60 -11.26 -2.57
CA GLN A 89 14.44 -12.46 -2.67
C GLN A 89 13.63 -13.76 -2.73
N GLN A 90 12.35 -13.72 -2.35
CA GLN A 90 11.48 -14.89 -2.22
C GLN A 90 10.40 -14.95 -3.32
N LEU A 91 10.17 -13.86 -4.00
CA LEU A 91 9.14 -13.69 -5.03
C LEU A 91 9.79 -13.46 -6.40
N PRO A 92 9.13 -13.81 -7.51
CA PRO A 92 9.50 -13.28 -8.82
C PRO A 92 9.52 -11.76 -8.79
N ASP A 93 10.26 -11.16 -9.73
CA ASP A 93 10.38 -9.70 -9.79
C ASP A 93 9.00 -9.03 -9.81
N PHE A 94 8.79 -8.12 -8.87
CA PHE A 94 7.61 -7.29 -8.76
C PHE A 94 7.94 -5.79 -8.86
N GLY A 95 9.04 -5.47 -9.55
CA GLY A 95 9.42 -4.10 -9.86
C GLY A 95 9.76 -3.26 -8.63
N LEU A 96 10.31 -3.86 -7.57
CA LEU A 96 10.79 -3.12 -6.40
C LEU A 96 11.98 -2.25 -6.79
N GLN A 97 11.84 -0.95 -6.62
CA GLN A 97 12.89 0.04 -6.88
C GLN A 97 13.05 0.94 -5.65
N GLN A 98 14.29 1.17 -5.24
CA GLN A 98 14.66 2.07 -4.14
C GLN A 98 15.74 3.05 -4.58
N GLN A 99 15.51 3.70 -5.71
CA GLN A 99 16.43 4.64 -6.36
C GLN A 99 16.13 6.09 -6.01
N GLY A 100 15.38 6.32 -4.94
CA GLY A 100 14.91 7.64 -4.53
C GLY A 100 13.66 8.09 -5.27
N ALA A 101 13.16 9.25 -4.87
CA ALA A 101 12.02 9.94 -5.47
C ALA A 101 12.33 11.42 -5.67
N LEU A 102 11.55 12.11 -6.50
CA LEU A 102 11.64 13.53 -6.75
C LEU A 102 10.41 14.28 -6.27
N LEU A 103 10.63 15.37 -5.58
CA LEU A 103 9.62 16.40 -5.31
C LEU A 103 9.79 17.53 -6.31
N LEU A 104 8.73 17.85 -7.03
CA LEU A 104 8.69 18.90 -8.04
C LEU A 104 7.64 19.93 -7.70
N ALA A 105 7.89 21.20 -8.10
CA ALA A 105 6.89 22.25 -8.07
C ALA A 105 7.07 23.16 -9.30
N HIS A 106 5.95 23.59 -9.86
CA HIS A 106 5.99 24.68 -10.84
C HIS A 106 6.48 25.98 -10.15
N PRO A 107 7.01 26.96 -10.92
CA PRO A 107 7.55 28.19 -10.33
C PRO A 107 6.61 28.87 -9.34
N GLN A 108 5.30 28.87 -9.62
CA GLN A 108 4.28 29.48 -8.77
C GLN A 108 4.10 28.77 -7.42
N GLN A 109 4.42 27.48 -7.33
CA GLN A 109 4.28 26.64 -6.14
C GLN A 109 5.61 26.35 -5.45
N GLN A 110 6.71 26.95 -5.89
CA GLN A 110 8.05 26.68 -5.34
C GLN A 110 8.13 26.96 -3.83
N HIS A 111 7.44 27.98 -3.33
CA HIS A 111 7.38 28.30 -1.90
C HIS A 111 6.78 27.15 -1.07
N LEU A 112 5.80 26.40 -1.63
CA LEU A 112 5.21 25.22 -0.97
C LEU A 112 6.22 24.09 -0.88
N LEU A 113 7.01 23.85 -1.94
CA LEU A 113 8.07 22.85 -1.95
C LEU A 113 9.15 23.19 -0.92
N LEU A 114 9.59 24.46 -0.86
CA LEU A 114 10.56 24.93 0.13
C LEU A 114 10.05 24.71 1.56
N HIS A 115 8.79 25.06 1.81
CA HIS A 115 8.16 24.86 3.11
C HIS A 115 8.11 23.38 3.49
N LEU A 116 7.63 22.50 2.58
CA LEU A 116 7.60 21.06 2.84
C LEU A 116 8.98 20.51 3.15
N VAL A 117 9.98 20.82 2.33
CA VAL A 117 11.34 20.29 2.51
C VAL A 117 11.94 20.75 3.84
N SER A 118 11.61 21.96 4.30
CA SER A 118 12.03 22.46 5.62
C SER A 118 11.42 21.68 6.79
N GLN A 119 10.27 21.03 6.57
CA GLN A 119 9.56 20.23 7.58
C GLN A 119 9.96 18.76 7.54
N ILE A 120 10.65 18.29 6.50
CA ILE A 120 11.10 16.91 6.41
C ILE A 120 12.03 16.61 7.57
N LYS A 121 11.66 15.61 8.37
CA LYS A 121 12.47 15.14 9.51
C LYS A 121 13.67 14.37 8.97
N ALA A 122 14.84 15.01 9.02
CA ALA A 122 16.07 14.39 8.55
C ALA A 122 16.36 13.08 9.35
N GLN A 123 16.60 12.01 8.63
CA GLN A 123 17.14 10.78 9.20
C GLN A 123 18.67 10.79 9.05
N PRO A 124 19.45 10.11 9.93
CA PRO A 124 20.90 10.08 9.83
C PRO A 124 21.42 9.63 8.46
N GLU A 125 20.76 8.63 7.87
CA GLU A 125 21.16 8.00 6.61
C GLU A 125 20.47 8.64 5.37
N TYR A 126 19.33 9.32 5.55
CA TYR A 126 18.54 9.86 4.46
C TYR A 126 18.27 11.35 4.67
N LYS A 127 18.87 12.18 3.83
CA LYS A 127 18.66 13.62 3.82
C LYS A 127 18.14 14.07 2.47
N ALA A 128 17.09 14.87 2.48
CA ALA A 128 16.60 15.52 1.28
C ALA A 128 17.72 16.38 0.64
N LYS A 129 17.87 16.30 -0.68
CA LYS A 129 18.90 17.03 -1.44
C LYS A 129 18.23 17.93 -2.46
N TRP A 130 18.53 19.22 -2.39
CA TRP A 130 18.17 20.13 -3.44
C TRP A 130 18.99 19.85 -4.69
N LEU A 131 18.31 19.81 -5.84
CA LEU A 131 18.95 19.65 -7.14
C LEU A 131 18.73 20.93 -7.95
N ASN A 132 19.81 21.42 -8.55
CA ASN A 132 19.74 22.43 -9.59
C ASN A 132 19.35 21.79 -10.94
N LYS A 133 19.19 22.63 -11.97
CA LYS A 133 18.75 22.21 -13.29
C LYS A 133 19.68 21.19 -13.95
N THR A 134 21.00 21.29 -13.74
CA THR A 134 21.99 20.38 -14.30
C THR A 134 21.91 19.02 -13.63
N GLU A 135 21.89 19.00 -12.30
CA GLU A 135 21.76 17.77 -11.51
C GLU A 135 20.43 17.05 -11.79
N LEU A 136 19.32 17.80 -11.94
CA LEU A 136 18.04 17.23 -12.31
C LEU A 136 18.10 16.61 -13.72
N LYS A 137 18.78 17.27 -14.68
CA LYS A 137 18.95 16.74 -16.04
C LYS A 137 19.74 15.44 -16.08
N GLU A 138 20.78 15.34 -15.26
CA GLU A 138 21.57 14.11 -15.13
C GLU A 138 20.76 12.97 -14.51
N LEU A 139 19.93 13.30 -13.53
CA LEU A 139 19.14 12.32 -12.79
C LEU A 139 17.88 11.85 -13.54
N GLU A 140 17.15 12.79 -14.18
CA GLU A 140 15.92 12.56 -14.95
C GLU A 140 15.89 13.48 -16.19
N PRO A 141 16.45 13.04 -17.31
CA PRO A 141 16.53 13.85 -18.53
C PRO A 141 15.18 14.36 -19.05
N SER A 142 14.10 13.60 -18.86
CA SER A 142 12.73 13.99 -19.28
C SER A 142 12.22 15.24 -18.55
N LEU A 143 12.74 15.54 -17.36
CA LEU A 143 12.35 16.71 -16.57
C LEU A 143 13.23 17.94 -16.88
N ALA A 144 14.27 17.78 -17.69
CA ALA A 144 15.23 18.82 -18.01
C ALA A 144 14.56 20.03 -18.67
N GLY A 145 14.84 21.22 -18.15
CA GLY A 145 14.34 22.48 -18.68
C GLY A 145 12.93 22.86 -18.24
N ARG A 146 12.20 21.97 -17.59
CA ARG A 146 10.83 22.22 -17.12
C ARG A 146 10.78 22.72 -15.68
N PHE A 147 11.67 22.19 -14.83
CA PHE A 147 11.77 22.55 -13.42
C PHE A 147 13.12 23.15 -13.13
N GLN A 148 13.14 24.31 -12.48
CA GLN A 148 14.38 24.99 -12.12
C GLN A 148 14.98 24.42 -10.84
N HIS A 149 14.12 23.98 -9.93
CA HIS A 149 14.48 23.39 -8.65
C HIS A 149 13.64 22.15 -8.40
N SER A 150 14.27 21.19 -7.81
CA SER A 150 13.65 19.94 -7.35
C SER A 150 14.32 19.49 -6.08
N CYS A 151 13.65 18.61 -5.34
CA CYS A 151 14.24 17.98 -4.17
C CYS A 151 14.29 16.48 -4.41
N TYR A 152 15.47 15.89 -4.27
CA TYR A 152 15.69 14.45 -4.33
C TYR A 152 15.61 13.86 -2.93
N LEU A 153 14.83 12.80 -2.78
CA LEU A 153 14.63 12.04 -1.55
C LEU A 153 15.31 10.67 -1.72
N PRO A 154 16.55 10.52 -1.20
CA PRO A 154 17.28 9.25 -1.30
C PRO A 154 16.60 8.16 -0.49
N GLY A 155 16.76 6.91 -0.92
CA GLY A 155 16.20 5.75 -0.22
C GLY A 155 14.71 5.52 -0.40
N GLU A 156 13.97 6.47 -0.97
CA GLU A 156 12.57 6.24 -1.35
C GLU A 156 12.46 5.34 -2.58
N GLY A 157 11.26 4.82 -2.82
CA GLY A 157 11.05 3.92 -3.94
C GLY A 157 9.60 3.62 -4.23
N GLN A 158 9.41 2.51 -4.90
CA GLN A 158 8.12 1.97 -5.30
C GLN A 158 8.22 0.49 -5.65
N LEU A 159 7.06 -0.12 -5.86
CA LEU A 159 6.97 -1.45 -6.46
C LEU A 159 5.79 -1.51 -7.44
N ASP A 160 5.72 -2.52 -8.30
CA ASP A 160 4.51 -2.81 -9.07
C ASP A 160 3.54 -3.61 -8.19
N ASN A 161 2.48 -2.93 -7.78
CA ASN A 161 1.45 -3.49 -6.91
C ASN A 161 0.72 -4.67 -7.56
N GLN A 162 0.48 -4.64 -8.87
CA GLN A 162 -0.22 -5.72 -9.58
C GLN A 162 0.66 -6.97 -9.67
N ALA A 163 1.95 -6.80 -9.98
CA ALA A 163 2.92 -7.88 -9.99
C ALA A 163 3.08 -8.50 -8.59
N PHE A 164 3.25 -7.67 -7.54
CA PHE A 164 3.31 -8.15 -6.17
C PHE A 164 2.05 -8.93 -5.77
N LEU A 165 0.87 -8.37 -6.02
CA LEU A 165 -0.39 -9.04 -5.68
C LEU A 165 -0.55 -10.38 -6.40
N LYS A 166 -0.09 -10.50 -7.64
CA LYS A 166 -0.07 -11.77 -8.39
C LYS A 166 0.91 -12.76 -7.78
N HIS A 167 2.15 -12.36 -7.59
CA HIS A 167 3.23 -13.25 -7.14
C HIS A 167 3.05 -13.67 -5.68
N SER A 168 2.48 -12.81 -4.82
CA SER A 168 2.17 -13.16 -3.44
C SER A 168 1.21 -14.35 -3.32
N LEU A 169 0.20 -14.45 -4.20
CA LEU A 169 -0.71 -15.61 -4.22
C LEU A 169 0.01 -16.90 -4.58
N GLN A 170 0.89 -16.85 -5.57
CA GLN A 170 1.68 -18.00 -5.98
C GLN A 170 2.55 -18.53 -4.83
N LEU A 171 3.24 -17.63 -4.12
CA LEU A 171 4.06 -18.00 -2.97
C LEU A 171 3.22 -18.55 -1.81
N LEU A 172 2.06 -17.95 -1.54
CA LEU A 172 1.14 -18.45 -0.51
C LEU A 172 0.67 -19.87 -0.80
N GLN A 173 0.30 -20.16 -2.06
CA GLN A 173 -0.07 -21.52 -2.49
C GLN A 173 1.10 -22.50 -2.35
N GLN A 174 2.31 -22.12 -2.76
CA GLN A 174 3.52 -22.93 -2.58
C GLN A 174 3.82 -23.25 -1.11
N ARG A 175 3.48 -22.34 -0.21
CA ARG A 175 3.62 -22.51 1.24
C ARG A 175 2.44 -23.27 1.89
N GLY A 176 1.49 -23.75 1.09
CA GLY A 176 0.35 -24.55 1.57
C GLY A 176 -0.77 -23.72 2.22
N VAL A 177 -0.81 -22.39 1.99
CA VAL A 177 -1.94 -21.56 2.44
C VAL A 177 -3.17 -21.85 1.58
N SER A 178 -4.30 -22.16 2.22
CA SER A 178 -5.58 -22.31 1.53
C SER A 178 -6.13 -20.95 1.12
N LEU A 179 -6.29 -20.71 -0.18
CA LEU A 179 -6.87 -19.48 -0.74
C LEU A 179 -8.34 -19.70 -1.06
N GLU A 180 -9.24 -19.02 -0.35
CA GLU A 180 -10.68 -19.19 -0.44
C GLU A 180 -11.34 -17.91 -0.94
N ALA A 181 -11.58 -17.82 -2.26
CA ALA A 181 -12.34 -16.75 -2.87
C ALA A 181 -13.86 -16.96 -2.65
N GLN A 182 -14.67 -15.92 -2.93
CA GLN A 182 -16.12 -15.93 -2.75
C GLN A 182 -16.54 -16.41 -1.35
N SER A 183 -15.77 -16.00 -0.34
CA SER A 183 -15.92 -16.41 1.06
C SER A 183 -16.23 -15.21 1.96
N PRO A 184 -17.41 -14.58 1.80
CA PRO A 184 -17.84 -13.49 2.67
C PRO A 184 -17.99 -13.98 4.10
N VAL A 185 -17.47 -13.20 5.04
CA VAL A 185 -17.51 -13.51 6.47
C VAL A 185 -18.28 -12.44 7.25
N GLU A 186 -18.94 -12.87 8.31
CA GLU A 186 -19.63 -12.00 9.28
C GLU A 186 -19.36 -12.48 10.70
N PHE A 187 -19.28 -11.54 11.63
CA PHE A 187 -19.29 -11.86 13.05
C PHE A 187 -20.74 -11.78 13.58
N LYS A 188 -21.17 -12.80 14.31
CA LYS A 188 -22.44 -12.84 15.05
C LYS A 188 -22.12 -13.10 16.52
N GLY A 189 -22.08 -12.02 17.32
CA GLY A 189 -21.43 -12.08 18.63
C GLY A 189 -19.97 -12.47 18.49
N ASP A 190 -19.52 -13.42 19.29
CA ASP A 190 -18.13 -13.93 19.26
C ASP A 190 -17.89 -15.00 18.20
N HIS A 191 -18.89 -15.31 17.39
CA HIS A 191 -18.80 -16.39 16.39
C HIS A 191 -18.57 -15.84 14.99
N LEU A 192 -17.60 -16.44 14.28
CA LEU A 192 -17.31 -16.15 12.88
C LEU A 192 -18.09 -17.08 11.95
N TRP A 193 -18.80 -16.51 11.00
CA TRP A 193 -19.55 -17.24 9.98
C TRP A 193 -18.99 -16.94 8.60
N CYS A 194 -18.90 -17.98 7.75
CA CYS A 194 -18.54 -17.84 6.35
C CYS A 194 -19.55 -18.60 5.49
N ASN A 195 -20.18 -17.93 4.52
CA ASN A 195 -21.22 -18.52 3.67
C ASN A 195 -22.30 -19.27 4.48
N GLY A 196 -22.73 -18.70 5.59
CA GLY A 196 -23.76 -19.28 6.48
C GLY A 196 -23.28 -20.46 7.33
N LYS A 197 -21.98 -20.78 7.35
CA LYS A 197 -21.41 -21.87 8.16
C LYS A 197 -20.50 -21.30 9.24
N LEU A 198 -20.66 -21.78 10.47
CA LEU A 198 -19.79 -21.46 11.59
C LEU A 198 -18.34 -21.88 11.28
N GLN A 199 -17.42 -20.98 11.51
CA GLN A 199 -15.98 -21.23 11.37
C GLN A 199 -15.36 -21.45 12.74
N GLN A 200 -14.45 -22.42 12.81
CA GLN A 200 -13.62 -22.66 14.00
C GLN A 200 -12.15 -22.39 13.64
N ALA A 201 -11.46 -21.65 14.47
CA ALA A 201 -10.05 -21.38 14.36
C ALA A 201 -9.45 -21.14 15.74
N ASP A 202 -8.17 -21.46 15.89
CA ASP A 202 -7.43 -21.12 17.11
C ASP A 202 -7.08 -19.64 17.16
N LEU A 203 -6.94 -19.00 15.98
CA LEU A 203 -6.71 -17.55 15.86
C LEU A 203 -7.31 -17.02 14.55
N VAL A 204 -7.98 -15.88 14.65
CA VAL A 204 -8.49 -15.10 13.52
C VAL A 204 -7.66 -13.84 13.35
N ILE A 205 -7.20 -13.56 12.12
CA ILE A 205 -6.55 -12.31 11.74
C ILE A 205 -7.50 -11.54 10.83
N ASP A 206 -8.11 -10.46 11.34
CA ASP A 206 -9.07 -9.66 10.58
C ASP A 206 -8.38 -8.51 9.83
N CYS A 207 -8.30 -8.64 8.51
CA CYS A 207 -7.66 -7.70 7.57
C CYS A 207 -8.66 -7.17 6.52
N ARG A 208 -9.96 -7.15 6.81
CA ARG A 208 -11.03 -6.85 5.84
C ARG A 208 -11.10 -5.39 5.37
N GLY A 209 -10.28 -4.48 5.90
CA GLY A 209 -10.37 -3.06 5.56
C GLY A 209 -11.78 -2.52 5.83
N LEU A 210 -12.40 -1.84 4.86
CA LEU A 210 -13.78 -1.33 5.01
C LEU A 210 -14.82 -2.43 5.26
N GLY A 211 -14.51 -3.69 4.97
CA GLY A 211 -15.39 -4.83 5.32
C GLY A 211 -15.51 -5.08 6.83
N ALA A 212 -14.72 -4.41 7.66
CA ALA A 212 -14.80 -4.47 9.13
C ALA A 212 -15.52 -3.27 9.74
N SER A 213 -16.24 -2.47 8.96
CA SER A 213 -16.90 -1.23 9.44
C SER A 213 -17.99 -1.49 10.50
N THR A 214 -18.59 -2.66 10.51
CA THR A 214 -19.55 -3.05 11.57
C THR A 214 -18.87 -3.19 12.92
N GLU A 215 -17.68 -3.80 12.95
CA GLU A 215 -16.89 -4.03 14.17
C GLU A 215 -16.00 -2.84 14.52
N LEU A 216 -15.73 -1.95 13.56
CA LEU A 216 -14.96 -0.73 13.70
C LEU A 216 -15.77 0.49 13.20
N PRO A 217 -16.78 0.96 13.98
CA PRO A 217 -17.68 2.04 13.53
C PRO A 217 -16.96 3.37 13.23
N GLN A 218 -15.79 3.59 13.82
CA GLN A 218 -14.96 4.77 13.57
C GLN A 218 -14.22 4.75 12.22
N LEU A 219 -14.31 3.63 11.47
CA LEU A 219 -13.60 3.47 10.22
C LEU A 219 -14.22 4.37 9.13
N ARG A 220 -13.39 5.21 8.50
CA ARG A 220 -13.77 6.12 7.44
C ARG A 220 -13.35 5.55 6.08
N ALA A 221 -14.09 5.92 5.06
CA ALA A 221 -13.76 5.61 3.67
C ALA A 221 -13.19 6.87 3.00
N VAL A 222 -11.93 6.82 2.57
CA VAL A 222 -11.28 7.91 1.85
C VAL A 222 -11.03 7.48 0.41
N ARG A 223 -11.88 7.98 -0.48
CA ARG A 223 -11.87 7.66 -1.91
C ARG A 223 -10.64 8.25 -2.58
N GLY A 224 -9.96 7.45 -3.40
CA GLY A 224 -8.89 7.86 -4.29
C GLY A 224 -9.14 7.40 -5.70
N GLU A 225 -8.93 8.30 -6.67
CA GLU A 225 -9.03 8.01 -8.09
C GLU A 225 -7.64 8.05 -8.71
N VAL A 226 -7.35 7.07 -9.56
CA VAL A 226 -6.02 6.80 -10.10
C VAL A 226 -6.12 6.51 -11.60
N LEU A 227 -5.16 7.05 -12.34
CA LEU A 227 -4.99 6.84 -13.77
C LEU A 227 -3.78 5.94 -14.01
N ARG A 228 -3.90 4.97 -14.91
CA ARG A 228 -2.77 4.19 -15.44
C ARG A 228 -2.63 4.47 -16.92
N VAL A 229 -1.43 4.87 -17.35
CA VAL A 229 -1.14 5.21 -18.74
C VAL A 229 0.09 4.49 -19.26
N LYS A 230 0.18 4.34 -20.57
CA LYS A 230 1.36 3.88 -21.28
C LYS A 230 1.91 5.01 -22.15
N ALA A 231 3.12 5.45 -21.85
CA ALA A 231 3.82 6.55 -22.52
C ALA A 231 5.29 6.17 -22.78
N PRO A 232 5.59 5.35 -23.81
CA PRO A 232 6.96 4.85 -24.05
C PRO A 232 7.98 5.95 -24.35
N ALA A 233 7.52 7.11 -24.82
CA ALA A 233 8.37 8.27 -25.10
C ALA A 233 8.88 8.96 -23.83
N VAL A 234 8.17 8.83 -22.71
CA VAL A 234 8.55 9.44 -21.42
C VAL A 234 9.57 8.55 -20.72
N LYS A 235 10.70 9.14 -20.33
CA LYS A 235 11.83 8.44 -19.68
C LYS A 235 11.97 8.88 -18.22
N LEU A 236 10.99 8.53 -17.38
CA LEU A 236 11.07 8.67 -15.94
C LEU A 236 11.45 7.32 -15.33
N SER A 237 12.49 7.31 -14.48
CA SER A 237 13.00 6.09 -13.86
C SER A 237 12.60 5.95 -12.39
N ARG A 238 12.16 7.03 -11.76
CA ARG A 238 11.78 7.08 -10.34
C ARG A 238 10.46 7.79 -10.09
N PRO A 239 9.82 7.54 -8.93
CA PRO A 239 8.61 8.25 -8.55
C PRO A 239 8.83 9.77 -8.50
N VAL A 240 7.85 10.49 -9.00
CA VAL A 240 7.80 11.96 -8.98
C VAL A 240 6.56 12.38 -8.22
N ARG A 241 6.70 13.34 -7.29
CA ARG A 241 5.58 14.03 -6.65
C ARG A 241 5.57 15.48 -7.12
N LEU A 242 4.50 15.88 -7.80
CA LEU A 242 4.25 17.26 -8.19
C LEU A 242 3.35 17.92 -7.17
N PHE A 243 3.79 19.07 -6.65
CA PHE A 243 2.93 19.92 -5.83
C PHE A 243 1.87 20.56 -6.71
N HIS A 244 0.63 20.24 -6.39
CA HIS A 244 -0.56 20.80 -7.03
C HIS A 244 -1.42 21.54 -5.99
N PRO A 245 -2.08 22.68 -6.34
CA PRO A 245 -2.83 23.48 -5.38
C PRO A 245 -3.92 22.76 -4.59
N ARG A 246 -4.48 21.67 -5.13
CA ARG A 246 -5.57 20.93 -4.49
C ARG A 246 -5.12 19.64 -3.82
N TYR A 247 -4.06 18.99 -4.34
CA TYR A 247 -3.55 17.70 -3.83
C TYR A 247 -2.14 17.44 -4.35
N ALA A 248 -1.38 16.63 -3.65
CA ALA A 248 -0.08 16.19 -4.14
C ALA A 248 -0.27 15.11 -5.21
N LEU A 249 0.04 15.44 -6.47
CA LEU A 249 0.06 14.48 -7.56
C LEU A 249 1.34 13.66 -7.49
N TYR A 250 1.23 12.37 -7.73
CA TYR A 250 2.38 11.49 -7.96
C TYR A 250 2.31 10.81 -9.32
N ILE A 251 3.48 10.54 -9.90
CA ILE A 251 3.67 9.75 -11.11
C ILE A 251 4.68 8.66 -10.75
N ALA A 252 4.24 7.41 -10.80
CA ALA A 252 5.03 6.26 -10.41
C ALA A 252 5.29 5.35 -11.63
N PRO A 253 6.52 5.29 -12.18
CA PRO A 253 6.86 4.43 -13.29
C PRO A 253 6.80 2.95 -12.89
N LYS A 254 6.17 2.09 -13.73
CA LYS A 254 6.01 0.65 -13.48
C LYS A 254 6.77 -0.23 -14.47
N GLY A 255 7.73 0.36 -15.18
CA GLY A 255 8.44 -0.33 -16.27
C GLY A 255 7.67 -0.27 -17.60
N GLU A 256 8.32 -0.62 -18.70
CA GLU A 256 7.76 -0.72 -20.06
C GLU A 256 6.97 0.53 -20.53
N GLY A 257 7.32 1.72 -20.01
CA GLY A 257 6.62 2.97 -20.31
C GLY A 257 5.24 3.08 -19.64
N ILE A 258 4.95 2.25 -18.66
CA ILE A 258 3.70 2.32 -17.88
C ILE A 258 3.89 3.22 -16.67
N PHE A 259 2.91 4.08 -16.41
CA PHE A 259 2.89 5.00 -15.26
C PHE A 259 1.56 4.90 -14.52
N VAL A 260 1.64 4.94 -13.20
CA VAL A 260 0.48 5.14 -12.31
C VAL A 260 0.50 6.57 -11.82
N VAL A 261 -0.63 7.26 -12.02
CA VAL A 261 -0.78 8.69 -11.72
C VAL A 261 -1.94 8.88 -10.76
N GLY A 262 -1.71 9.59 -9.68
CA GLY A 262 -2.74 9.81 -8.67
C GLY A 262 -2.30 10.74 -7.55
N ALA A 263 -3.09 10.86 -6.58
CA ALA A 263 -4.46 10.40 -6.50
C ALA A 263 -5.32 11.51 -5.91
N THR A 264 -6.60 11.49 -6.25
CA THR A 264 -7.55 12.31 -5.51
C THR A 264 -7.68 11.81 -4.07
N GLU A 265 -8.19 12.68 -3.21
CA GLU A 265 -8.45 12.38 -1.80
C GLU A 265 -9.78 13.01 -1.41
N LEU A 266 -10.80 12.16 -1.30
CA LEU A 266 -12.17 12.58 -1.07
C LEU A 266 -12.75 11.78 0.11
N GLU A 267 -13.27 12.46 1.12
CA GLU A 267 -14.01 11.83 2.22
C GLU A 267 -15.34 11.31 1.67
N SER A 268 -15.34 10.07 1.19
CA SER A 268 -16.52 9.46 0.54
C SER A 268 -16.41 7.94 0.53
N ALA A 269 -17.53 7.30 0.82
CA ALA A 269 -17.72 5.86 0.66
C ALA A 269 -18.30 5.49 -0.73
N ASP A 270 -18.45 6.47 -1.63
CA ASP A 270 -18.98 6.24 -2.97
C ASP A 270 -18.11 5.25 -3.74
N GLN A 271 -18.74 4.24 -4.30
CA GLN A 271 -18.10 3.17 -5.08
C GLN A 271 -18.29 3.34 -6.59
N SER A 272 -18.83 4.48 -7.04
CA SER A 272 -18.95 4.79 -8.47
C SER A 272 -17.58 4.92 -9.13
N GLY A 273 -17.54 4.95 -10.46
CA GLY A 273 -16.34 5.17 -11.23
C GLY A 273 -15.71 6.55 -11.04
N PRO A 274 -14.52 6.76 -11.60
CA PRO A 274 -13.85 8.06 -11.57
C PRO A 274 -14.69 9.15 -12.19
N SER A 275 -14.65 10.33 -11.57
CA SER A 275 -15.42 11.50 -12.06
C SER A 275 -14.71 12.18 -13.23
N VAL A 276 -15.48 12.86 -14.08
CA VAL A 276 -14.92 13.71 -15.15
C VAL A 276 -13.98 14.76 -14.57
N ARG A 277 -14.35 15.38 -13.45
CA ARG A 277 -13.51 16.40 -12.78
C ARG A 277 -12.15 15.83 -12.41
N SER A 278 -12.11 14.75 -11.65
CA SER A 278 -10.86 14.13 -11.20
C SER A 278 -10.00 13.65 -12.38
N THR A 279 -10.64 13.11 -13.41
CA THR A 279 -9.95 12.68 -14.63
C THR A 279 -9.27 13.84 -15.34
N LEU A 280 -9.97 14.96 -15.53
CA LEU A 280 -9.40 16.16 -16.14
C LEU A 280 -8.26 16.75 -15.28
N GLU A 281 -8.41 16.75 -13.97
CA GLU A 281 -7.37 17.26 -13.06
C GLU A 281 -6.11 16.39 -13.12
N LEU A 282 -6.22 15.05 -13.10
CA LEU A 282 -5.09 14.13 -13.21
C LEU A 282 -4.40 14.23 -14.56
N LEU A 283 -5.16 14.26 -15.67
CA LEU A 283 -4.61 14.37 -17.02
C LEU A 283 -3.92 15.73 -17.23
N SER A 284 -4.51 16.82 -16.78
CA SER A 284 -3.91 18.16 -16.89
C SER A 284 -2.62 18.28 -16.11
N ALA A 285 -2.59 17.73 -14.88
CA ALA A 285 -1.40 17.72 -14.05
C ALA A 285 -0.30 16.83 -14.65
N LEU A 286 -0.66 15.67 -15.18
CA LEU A 286 0.28 14.78 -15.87
C LEU A 286 0.93 15.47 -17.08
N TYR A 287 0.10 16.09 -17.95
CA TYR A 287 0.57 16.85 -19.11
C TYR A 287 1.51 18.01 -18.72
N SER A 288 1.27 18.65 -17.58
CA SER A 288 2.10 19.76 -17.10
C SER A 288 3.51 19.31 -16.69
N VAL A 289 3.70 18.07 -16.29
CA VAL A 289 5.01 17.51 -15.94
C VAL A 289 5.85 17.24 -17.18
N ASP A 290 5.26 16.57 -18.17
CA ASP A 290 5.89 16.30 -19.46
C ASP A 290 4.83 16.28 -20.58
N PRO A 291 4.88 17.21 -21.59
CA PRO A 291 3.97 17.19 -22.73
C PRO A 291 4.01 15.89 -23.55
N ALA A 292 5.07 15.10 -23.48
CA ALA A 292 5.11 13.79 -24.13
C ALA A 292 4.03 12.82 -23.59
N PHE A 293 3.43 13.12 -22.44
CA PHE A 293 2.25 12.40 -21.97
C PHE A 293 0.96 12.71 -22.75
N ALA A 294 0.98 13.74 -23.65
CA ALA A 294 -0.19 14.01 -24.50
C ALA A 294 -0.59 12.82 -25.36
N ASP A 295 0.39 12.06 -25.83
CA ASP A 295 0.19 10.89 -26.70
C ASP A 295 0.14 9.57 -25.91
N ALA A 296 0.01 9.63 -24.59
CA ALA A 296 -0.07 8.45 -23.76
C ALA A 296 -1.41 7.70 -23.97
N GLU A 297 -1.34 6.40 -24.09
CA GLU A 297 -2.50 5.52 -24.07
C GLU A 297 -3.07 5.44 -22.64
N ILE A 298 -4.35 5.68 -22.45
CA ILE A 298 -5.03 5.48 -21.17
C ILE A 298 -5.39 4.00 -21.03
N LEU A 299 -4.66 3.30 -20.15
CA LEU A 299 -4.89 1.88 -19.89
C LEU A 299 -6.07 1.64 -18.94
N SER A 300 -6.20 2.46 -17.92
CA SER A 300 -7.33 2.39 -16.98
C SER A 300 -7.50 3.67 -16.18
N LEU A 301 -8.75 3.89 -15.75
CA LEU A 301 -9.16 4.85 -14.74
C LEU A 301 -9.86 4.07 -13.64
N GLN A 302 -9.40 4.17 -12.41
CA GLN A 302 -9.95 3.38 -11.31
C GLN A 302 -10.17 4.24 -10.07
N ALA A 303 -11.16 3.86 -9.28
CA ALA A 303 -11.44 4.45 -7.97
C ALA A 303 -11.50 3.36 -6.92
N SER A 304 -11.03 3.66 -5.72
CA SER A 304 -11.19 2.80 -4.56
C SER A 304 -11.16 3.61 -3.27
N ALA A 305 -11.84 3.11 -2.25
CA ALA A 305 -11.84 3.75 -0.93
C ALA A 305 -10.79 3.09 -0.02
N ARG A 306 -9.98 3.95 0.60
CA ARG A 306 -8.97 3.57 1.59
C ARG A 306 -9.62 3.48 2.96
N PRO A 307 -9.40 2.41 3.73
CA PRO A 307 -9.84 2.38 5.13
C PRO A 307 -8.95 3.29 5.98
N ALA A 308 -9.54 4.27 6.64
CA ALA A 308 -8.86 5.22 7.50
C ALA A 308 -9.49 5.29 8.88
N LEU A 309 -8.69 5.34 9.92
CA LEU A 309 -9.12 5.68 11.27
C LEU A 309 -9.13 7.22 11.47
N PRO A 310 -9.77 7.76 12.50
CA PRO A 310 -9.92 9.20 12.67
C PRO A 310 -8.61 9.99 12.67
N ASP A 311 -7.55 9.40 13.20
CA ASP A 311 -6.20 9.96 13.27
C ASP A 311 -5.31 9.61 12.06
N ASN A 312 -5.84 8.88 11.07
CA ASN A 312 -5.11 8.34 9.93
C ASN A 312 -3.94 7.39 10.28
N ARG A 313 -3.89 6.88 11.52
CA ARG A 313 -2.90 5.90 11.96
C ARG A 313 -3.46 4.48 11.80
N PRO A 314 -2.65 3.52 11.33
CA PRO A 314 -3.04 2.13 11.37
C PRO A 314 -3.11 1.63 12.81
N ALA A 315 -4.02 0.71 13.08
CA ALA A 315 -4.15 0.10 14.40
C ALA A 315 -4.14 -1.42 14.31
N ILE A 316 -3.50 -2.03 15.30
CA ILE A 316 -3.59 -3.46 15.59
C ILE A 316 -4.33 -3.61 16.92
N HIS A 317 -5.53 -4.16 16.86
CA HIS A 317 -6.34 -4.50 18.04
C HIS A 317 -6.20 -5.98 18.32
N GLN A 318 -5.81 -6.32 19.54
CA GLN A 318 -5.63 -7.70 19.98
C GLN A 318 -6.62 -8.05 21.08
N GLN A 319 -7.23 -9.21 20.97
CA GLN A 319 -7.98 -9.88 22.01
C GLN A 319 -7.79 -11.40 21.89
N PRO A 320 -8.13 -12.21 22.91
CA PRO A 320 -7.98 -13.65 22.85
C PRO A 320 -8.62 -14.25 21.60
N GLY A 321 -7.86 -14.98 20.80
CA GLY A 321 -8.33 -15.61 19.56
C GLY A 321 -8.57 -14.67 18.37
N LEU A 322 -8.33 -13.35 18.51
CA LEU A 322 -8.51 -12.41 17.40
C LEU A 322 -7.46 -11.31 17.41
N ILE A 323 -6.85 -11.07 16.25
CA ILE A 323 -6.03 -9.89 15.96
C ILE A 323 -6.67 -9.15 14.79
N ARG A 324 -6.93 -7.87 14.91
CA ARG A 324 -7.54 -7.04 13.86
C ARG A 324 -6.59 -5.94 13.45
N VAL A 325 -6.29 -5.84 12.14
CA VAL A 325 -5.39 -4.82 11.56
C VAL A 325 -6.16 -3.98 10.56
N ASN A 326 -6.20 -2.66 10.77
CA ASN A 326 -6.97 -1.78 9.92
C ASN A 326 -6.42 -0.34 9.94
N GLY A 327 -7.03 0.55 9.13
CA GLY A 327 -6.74 1.97 9.14
C GLY A 327 -5.45 2.36 8.42
N LEU A 328 -4.93 1.54 7.49
CA LEU A 328 -3.67 1.83 6.80
C LEU A 328 -3.75 3.05 5.87
N TYR A 329 -4.94 3.56 5.59
CA TYR A 329 -5.17 4.78 4.82
C TYR A 329 -4.41 4.74 3.48
N ARG A 330 -3.60 5.76 3.19
CA ARG A 330 -2.76 5.83 1.99
C ARG A 330 -1.39 5.17 2.16
N HIS A 331 -1.05 4.76 3.38
CA HIS A 331 0.26 4.23 3.74
C HIS A 331 0.36 2.70 3.68
N GLY A 332 -0.61 2.01 3.04
CA GLY A 332 -0.68 0.56 3.04
C GLY A 332 0.62 -0.12 2.58
N TYR A 333 1.16 0.27 1.43
CA TYR A 333 2.42 -0.31 0.93
C TYR A 333 3.64 0.14 1.74
N LEU A 334 3.62 1.35 2.28
CA LEU A 334 4.70 1.86 3.12
C LEU A 334 4.79 1.14 4.46
N LEU A 335 3.65 0.86 5.12
CA LEU A 335 3.63 0.35 6.50
C LEU A 335 3.26 -1.14 6.58
N GLY A 336 2.64 -1.69 5.53
CA GLY A 336 2.05 -3.03 5.53
C GLY A 336 3.00 -4.16 5.91
N PRO A 337 4.24 -4.26 5.38
CA PRO A 337 5.16 -5.32 5.76
C PRO A 337 5.51 -5.34 7.23
N ALA A 338 5.81 -4.19 7.83
CA ALA A 338 6.17 -4.11 9.25
C ALA A 338 4.95 -4.36 10.15
N LEU A 339 3.74 -3.94 9.76
CA LEU A 339 2.52 -4.30 10.47
C LEU A 339 2.24 -5.81 10.40
N ALA A 340 2.50 -6.44 9.26
CA ALA A 340 2.36 -7.89 9.12
C ALA A 340 3.39 -8.66 9.97
N GLU A 341 4.60 -8.14 10.10
CA GLU A 341 5.62 -8.67 11.02
C GLU A 341 5.13 -8.59 12.47
N GLN A 342 4.57 -7.47 12.90
CA GLN A 342 3.97 -7.31 14.23
C GLN A 342 2.80 -8.28 14.46
N VAL A 343 1.94 -8.47 13.45
CA VAL A 343 0.86 -9.46 13.52
C VAL A 343 1.40 -10.87 13.75
N ALA A 344 2.48 -11.25 13.05
CA ALA A 344 3.08 -12.56 13.22
C ALA A 344 3.68 -12.73 14.63
N GLN A 345 4.32 -11.71 15.18
CA GLN A 345 4.84 -11.70 16.54
C GLN A 345 3.71 -11.86 17.58
N LEU A 346 2.64 -11.09 17.45
CA LEU A 346 1.48 -11.17 18.34
C LEU A 346 0.78 -12.54 18.25
N ALA A 347 0.68 -13.11 17.06
CA ALA A 347 0.14 -14.45 16.87
C ALA A 347 0.96 -15.50 17.62
N LEU A 348 2.29 -15.46 17.54
CA LEU A 348 3.17 -16.37 18.27
C LEU A 348 3.02 -16.22 19.78
N LEU A 349 2.88 -15.00 20.30
CA LEU A 349 2.68 -14.75 21.72
C LEU A 349 1.38 -15.37 22.22
N GLN A 350 0.26 -15.17 21.52
CA GLN A 350 -1.03 -15.77 21.89
C GLN A 350 -0.96 -17.31 21.98
N PHE A 351 -0.21 -17.95 21.09
CA PHE A 351 -0.06 -19.41 21.13
C PHE A 351 0.91 -19.91 22.21
N SER A 352 1.87 -19.11 22.65
CA SER A 352 2.74 -19.46 23.79
C SER A 352 2.01 -19.36 25.12
N GLU A 353 1.27 -18.28 25.34
CA GLU A 353 0.46 -18.07 26.56
C GLU A 353 -0.62 -19.14 26.76
N THR A 354 -1.27 -19.55 25.67
CA THR A 354 -2.30 -20.63 25.74
C THR A 354 -1.69 -21.95 26.20
N LYS A 355 -0.41 -22.22 25.93
CA LYS A 355 0.26 -23.45 26.36
C LYS A 355 0.60 -23.42 27.87
N GLU A 356 1.03 -22.29 28.41
CA GLU A 356 1.34 -22.18 29.85
C GLU A 356 0.09 -22.40 30.70
N LEU A 357 -1.07 -21.92 30.26
CA LEU A 357 -2.37 -22.14 30.94
C LEU A 357 -2.88 -23.58 30.88
N CYS A 358 -2.42 -24.38 29.94
CA CYS A 358 -2.83 -25.79 29.80
C CYS A 358 -1.94 -26.79 30.56
N TYR A 359 -0.80 -26.35 31.12
CA TYR A 359 0.17 -27.19 31.81
C TYR A 359 0.49 -26.71 33.25
N GLY A 360 -0.20 -25.69 33.74
CA GLY A 360 -0.25 -25.26 35.17
C GLY A 360 -1.54 -25.78 35.77
#